data_2cd0b6f48fdf067f51a9f6a181f730a9
#
_entry.id   2cd0b6f48fdf067f51a9f6a181f730a9
#
_cell.length_a   1.000
_cell.length_b   1.000
_cell.length_c   1.000
_cell.angle_alpha   90.00
_cell.angle_beta   90.00
_cell.angle_gamma   90.00
#
_symmetry.space_group_name_H-M   'P 1'
#
loop_
_entity.id
_entity.type
_entity.pdbx_description
1 polymer ?
#
loop_
_entity_poly.entity_id
_entity_poly.type
_entity_poly.pdbx_seq_one_letter_code
_entity_poly.pdbx_strand_id
1 'polypeptide(L)'
;MIELKRVIAILAVALVGAATLTSPSAAAGIARYEPTHAGPRVVNGLAAPAAATVTEGQVKEVAPGGVITYPSVTSCLTVTVRVRGGSLVGAHASLFQVPGELRSDEILGALKQRVGGRPVAAIEVRGAVGAWHPSYFEKALESYGEGEQVPVPQGPDSNGIAQAVSRGLGLPRGLVTVEDVPDGDQIIR
;
A
#
# COMPACT_ATOMS: atom_id res chain seq x y z
N MET A 1 -38.30 -2.32 37.78
CA MET A 1 -37.89 -1.87 39.13
C MET A 1 -36.37 -1.63 39.01
N ILE A 2 -36.00 -0.34 38.84
CA ILE A 2 -35.29 0.44 39.89
C ILE A 2 -33.80 0.07 39.89
N GLU A 3 -32.77 0.87 39.69
CA GLU A 3 -32.44 2.28 39.81
C GLU A 3 -31.01 2.44 39.26
N LEU A 4 -30.54 3.32 38.46
CA LEU A 4 -30.30 4.77 38.54
C LEU A 4 -29.54 5.27 39.79
N LYS A 5 -28.29 5.67 39.64
CA LYS A 5 -27.61 6.75 40.42
C LYS A 5 -26.17 6.94 39.90
N ARG A 6 -25.93 8.07 39.25
CA ARG A 6 -25.43 9.39 39.69
C ARG A 6 -23.90 9.39 39.92
N VAL A 7 -23.20 10.10 39.01
CA VAL A 7 -22.72 11.49 39.06
C VAL A 7 -21.72 11.75 40.21
N ILE A 8 -20.53 12.25 39.86
CA ILE A 8 -19.94 13.46 40.47
C ILE A 8 -18.75 13.91 39.60
N ALA A 9 -18.83 15.16 39.19
CA ALA A 9 -17.77 15.96 38.66
C ALA A 9 -16.94 16.54 39.78
N ILE A 10 -15.64 16.72 39.62
CA ILE A 10 -14.86 17.64 40.40
C ILE A 10 -13.95 18.44 39.47
N LEU A 11 -14.16 19.67 39.54
CA LEU A 11 -13.54 20.91 39.11
C LEU A 11 -12.29 21.23 39.97
N ALA A 12 -11.35 21.94 39.39
CA ALA A 12 -10.49 22.94 39.97
C ALA A 12 -9.04 22.78 39.49
N VAL A 13 -8.21 23.73 39.23
CA VAL A 13 -8.14 25.19 39.42
C VAL A 13 -6.90 25.63 38.64
N ALA A 14 -6.97 26.79 38.08
CA ALA A 14 -5.90 27.52 37.39
C ALA A 14 -4.73 27.89 38.31
N LEU A 15 -3.54 27.95 37.75
CA LEU A 15 -2.49 28.83 38.25
C LEU A 15 -1.80 29.54 37.09
N VAL A 16 -1.99 30.85 37.11
CA VAL A 16 -1.37 31.87 36.25
C VAL A 16 0.06 32.04 36.72
N GLY A 17 1.03 31.93 35.83
CA GLY A 17 2.41 32.31 36.02
C GLY A 17 2.87 33.15 34.84
N ALA A 18 2.80 34.46 34.97
CA ALA A 18 3.39 35.41 34.05
C ALA A 18 4.90 35.48 34.27
N ALA A 19 5.68 35.12 33.27
CA ALA A 19 7.09 35.44 33.20
C ALA A 19 7.35 36.24 31.92
N THR A 20 7.58 37.54 32.13
CA THR A 20 8.09 38.44 31.10
C THR A 20 9.58 38.16 30.90
N LEU A 21 10.00 37.83 29.70
CA LEU A 21 11.39 37.88 29.29
C LEU A 21 11.53 38.61 27.95
N THR A 22 12.30 39.64 28.04
CA THR A 22 12.75 40.56 27.02
C THR A 22 13.34 39.91 25.78
N SER A 23 12.90 40.41 24.61
CA SER A 23 13.50 40.11 23.31
C SER A 23 14.84 40.83 23.12
N PRO A 24 15.84 40.18 22.53
CA PRO A 24 16.81 40.85 21.69
C PRO A 24 16.40 40.78 20.22
N SER A 25 16.27 41.98 19.65
CA SER A 25 16.19 42.19 18.21
C SER A 25 17.49 41.71 17.56
N ALA A 26 17.39 40.76 16.67
CA ALA A 26 18.47 40.38 15.77
C ALA A 26 17.99 40.48 14.33
N ALA A 27 18.77 41.14 13.53
CA ALA A 27 18.54 41.60 12.18
C ALA A 27 18.09 40.50 11.21
N ALA A 28 17.16 40.88 10.35
CA ALA A 28 16.69 40.11 9.20
C ALA A 28 17.81 39.85 8.20
N GLY A 29 18.28 38.61 8.18
CA GLY A 29 18.93 38.04 7.03
C GLY A 29 17.87 37.36 6.19
N ILE A 30 17.50 37.91 5.03
CA ILE A 30 16.64 37.24 4.04
C ILE A 30 17.49 36.17 3.40
N ALA A 31 17.46 34.96 3.94
CA ALA A 31 17.96 33.79 3.26
C ALA A 31 16.99 33.48 2.11
N ARG A 32 17.42 33.69 0.88
CA ARG A 32 16.73 33.22 -0.32
C ARG A 32 16.61 31.70 -0.20
N TYR A 33 15.37 31.21 -0.09
CA TYR A 33 15.05 29.81 -0.18
C TYR A 33 15.24 29.39 -1.64
N GLU A 34 16.39 28.79 -1.96
CA GLU A 34 16.55 28.03 -3.18
C GLU A 34 15.83 26.69 -2.99
N PRO A 35 14.90 26.31 -3.88
CA PRO A 35 14.32 24.96 -3.84
C PRO A 35 15.42 23.97 -4.23
N THR A 36 16.05 23.37 -3.24
CA THR A 36 16.88 22.18 -3.43
C THR A 36 16.01 21.11 -4.06
N HIS A 37 16.28 20.80 -5.32
CA HIS A 37 15.78 19.61 -5.98
C HIS A 37 16.04 18.43 -5.07
N ALA A 38 14.96 17.82 -4.55
CA ALA A 38 15.06 16.59 -3.79
C ALA A 38 15.60 15.53 -4.76
N GLY A 39 16.88 15.23 -4.66
CA GLY A 39 17.52 14.14 -5.37
C GLY A 39 16.86 12.81 -5.00
N PRO A 40 17.07 11.74 -5.77
CA PRO A 40 16.46 10.44 -5.53
C PRO A 40 16.77 9.95 -4.12
N ARG A 41 15.72 9.65 -3.36
CA ARG A 41 15.83 9.13 -2.00
C ARG A 41 16.44 7.73 -2.07
N VAL A 42 17.66 7.60 -1.58
CA VAL A 42 18.37 6.33 -1.48
C VAL A 42 17.74 5.52 -0.35
N VAL A 43 17.04 4.47 -0.68
CA VAL A 43 16.57 3.46 0.29
C VAL A 43 17.66 2.39 0.35
N ASN A 44 18.30 2.23 1.51
CA ASN A 44 19.43 1.31 1.74
C ASN A 44 20.67 1.52 0.85
N GLY A 45 20.98 2.74 0.45
CA GLY A 45 22.21 3.07 -0.26
C GLY A 45 22.29 2.69 -1.74
N LEU A 46 21.28 1.98 -2.28
CA LEU A 46 21.21 1.59 -3.69
C LEU A 46 20.00 2.25 -4.36
N ALA A 47 20.23 2.88 -5.50
CA ALA A 47 19.14 3.35 -6.35
C ALA A 47 18.30 2.18 -6.86
N ALA A 48 16.98 2.34 -6.97
CA ALA A 48 16.13 1.32 -7.55
C ALA A 48 16.56 1.03 -9.01
N PRO A 49 16.51 -0.24 -9.47
CA PRO A 49 16.93 -0.61 -10.83
C PRO A 49 15.99 -0.01 -11.88
N ALA A 50 16.47 0.10 -13.11
CA ALA A 50 15.65 0.54 -14.25
C ALA A 50 14.66 -0.54 -14.72
N ALA A 51 14.88 -1.80 -14.37
CA ALA A 51 13.98 -2.91 -14.71
C ALA A 51 13.95 -3.95 -13.59
N ALA A 52 12.81 -4.58 -13.40
CA ALA A 52 12.65 -5.69 -12.47
C ALA A 52 11.68 -6.75 -13.02
N THR A 53 12.00 -8.01 -12.80
CA THR A 53 11.06 -9.12 -12.95
C THR A 53 10.49 -9.45 -11.58
N VAL A 54 9.17 -9.43 -11.45
CA VAL A 54 8.43 -9.70 -10.21
C VAL A 54 7.70 -11.03 -10.38
N THR A 55 8.26 -12.09 -9.80
CA THR A 55 7.67 -13.42 -9.80
C THR A 55 6.66 -13.55 -8.66
N GLU A 56 5.91 -14.64 -8.64
CA GLU A 56 4.86 -14.91 -7.66
C GLU A 56 5.36 -14.75 -6.22
N GLY A 57 4.55 -14.09 -5.39
CA GLY A 57 4.86 -13.79 -3.99
C GLY A 57 5.90 -12.68 -3.78
N GLN A 58 6.37 -12.00 -4.82
CA GLN A 58 7.40 -10.98 -4.70
C GLN A 58 6.88 -9.55 -4.79
N VAL A 59 7.62 -8.63 -4.15
CA VAL A 59 7.41 -7.19 -4.24
C VAL A 59 8.73 -6.53 -4.63
N LYS A 60 8.76 -5.80 -5.76
CA LYS A 60 9.94 -5.07 -6.22
C LYS A 60 9.60 -3.65 -6.65
N GLU A 61 10.63 -2.85 -6.76
CA GLU A 61 10.54 -1.46 -7.18
C GLU A 61 11.50 -1.17 -8.32
N VAL A 62 11.09 -0.30 -9.23
CA VAL A 62 11.95 0.26 -10.29
C VAL A 62 12.00 1.78 -10.21
N ALA A 63 13.11 2.34 -10.68
CA ALA A 63 13.34 3.77 -10.76
C ALA A 63 12.31 4.47 -11.67
N PRO A 64 12.19 5.79 -11.61
CA PRO A 64 11.37 6.56 -12.54
C PRO A 64 11.68 6.23 -14.00
N GLY A 65 10.62 5.96 -14.78
CA GLY A 65 10.74 5.50 -16.16
C GLY A 65 11.17 4.03 -16.32
N GLY A 66 11.29 3.30 -15.24
CA GLY A 66 11.64 1.88 -15.27
C GLY A 66 10.51 0.97 -15.72
N VAL A 67 10.84 -0.32 -15.87
CA VAL A 67 9.92 -1.35 -16.38
C VAL A 67 9.80 -2.49 -15.39
N ILE A 68 8.56 -2.88 -15.09
CA ILE A 68 8.26 -4.11 -14.34
C ILE A 68 7.70 -5.15 -15.31
N THR A 69 8.26 -6.37 -15.25
CA THR A 69 7.73 -7.55 -15.93
C THR A 69 7.19 -8.52 -14.89
N TYR A 70 5.96 -8.96 -15.08
CA TYR A 70 5.34 -10.05 -14.33
C TYR A 70 5.20 -11.25 -15.26
N PRO A 71 6.03 -12.29 -15.09
CA PRO A 71 5.95 -13.45 -15.97
C PRO A 71 4.78 -14.36 -15.61
N SER A 72 4.21 -15.01 -16.62
CA SER A 72 3.26 -16.12 -16.49
C SER A 72 2.08 -15.84 -15.54
N VAL A 73 1.47 -14.68 -15.66
CA VAL A 73 0.27 -14.34 -14.88
C VAL A 73 -0.90 -15.16 -15.42
N THR A 74 -1.32 -16.20 -14.69
CA THR A 74 -2.40 -17.11 -15.07
C THR A 74 -3.55 -17.08 -14.07
N SER A 75 -3.36 -17.59 -12.85
CA SER A 75 -4.32 -17.52 -11.75
C SER A 75 -4.02 -16.39 -10.75
N CYS A 76 -3.01 -15.59 -11.04
CA CYS A 76 -2.48 -14.56 -10.16
C CYS A 76 -3.10 -13.18 -10.40
N LEU A 77 -2.90 -12.28 -9.44
CA LEU A 77 -3.12 -10.84 -9.62
C LEU A 77 -1.80 -10.08 -9.47
N THR A 78 -1.55 -9.15 -10.37
CA THR A 78 -0.48 -8.17 -10.22
C THR A 78 -1.04 -6.88 -9.63
N VAL A 79 -0.31 -6.25 -8.72
CA VAL A 79 -0.67 -4.95 -8.15
C VAL A 79 0.49 -3.99 -8.37
N THR A 80 0.30 -3.00 -9.24
CA THR A 80 1.33 -2.00 -9.53
C THR A 80 0.91 -0.65 -8.98
N VAL A 81 1.74 -0.08 -8.10
CA VAL A 81 1.58 1.26 -7.56
C VAL A 81 2.44 2.24 -8.34
N ARG A 82 1.82 3.23 -8.96
CA ARG A 82 2.49 4.36 -9.60
C ARG A 82 2.72 5.46 -8.58
N VAL A 83 3.96 5.66 -8.19
CA VAL A 83 4.34 6.72 -7.24
C VAL A 83 4.46 8.05 -7.99
N ARG A 84 3.99 9.14 -7.39
CA ARG A 84 4.23 10.49 -7.93
C ARG A 84 5.74 10.77 -7.91
N GLY A 85 6.32 10.95 -9.05
CA GLY A 85 7.78 10.98 -9.23
C GLY A 85 8.27 9.88 -10.17
N GLY A 86 7.33 9.02 -10.63
CA GLY A 86 7.52 8.13 -11.77
C GLY A 86 8.08 6.74 -11.45
N SER A 87 8.43 6.43 -10.19
CA SER A 87 8.80 5.05 -9.83
C SER A 87 7.57 4.15 -9.80
N LEU A 88 7.79 2.85 -10.06
CA LEU A 88 6.77 1.82 -9.95
C LEU A 88 7.15 0.86 -8.82
N VAL A 89 6.16 0.49 -8.02
CA VAL A 89 6.30 -0.59 -7.03
C VAL A 89 5.30 -1.67 -7.38
N GLY A 90 5.78 -2.85 -7.70
CA GLY A 90 4.97 -3.97 -8.15
C GLY A 90 4.96 -5.14 -7.20
N ALA A 91 3.82 -5.79 -7.10
CA ALA A 91 3.61 -7.03 -6.38
C ALA A 91 2.94 -8.07 -7.28
N HIS A 92 3.36 -9.33 -7.21
CA HIS A 92 2.75 -10.45 -7.91
C HIS A 92 2.08 -11.36 -6.87
N ALA A 93 0.79 -11.14 -6.64
CA ALA A 93 0.02 -11.92 -5.71
C ALA A 93 -0.32 -13.29 -6.32
N SER A 94 0.21 -14.35 -5.73
CA SER A 94 -0.12 -15.72 -6.10
C SER A 94 -1.36 -16.18 -5.35
N LEU A 95 -2.21 -16.96 -6.02
CA LEU A 95 -3.40 -17.56 -5.39
C LEU A 95 -3.02 -18.61 -4.35
N PHE A 96 -1.95 -19.36 -4.61
CA PHE A 96 -1.35 -20.33 -3.69
C PHE A 96 0.08 -19.91 -3.37
N GLN A 97 0.50 -20.14 -2.13
CA GLN A 97 1.85 -19.77 -1.69
C GLN A 97 2.94 -20.52 -2.48
N VAL A 98 3.87 -19.77 -3.04
CA VAL A 98 5.14 -20.32 -3.50
C VAL A 98 6.08 -20.47 -2.29
N PRO A 99 6.71 -21.63 -2.07
CA PRO A 99 7.58 -21.85 -0.92
C PRO A 99 8.69 -20.80 -0.80
N GLY A 100 8.76 -20.15 0.36
CA GLY A 100 9.74 -19.08 0.62
C GLY A 100 9.34 -17.67 0.19
N GLU A 101 8.21 -17.53 -0.50
CA GLU A 101 7.67 -16.24 -0.95
C GLU A 101 6.45 -15.82 -0.13
N LEU A 102 6.00 -14.57 -0.30
CA LEU A 102 4.86 -14.02 0.41
C LEU A 102 3.55 -14.67 -0.04
N ARG A 103 2.66 -14.92 0.91
CA ARG A 103 1.28 -15.35 0.66
C ARG A 103 0.40 -14.18 0.21
N SER A 104 -0.78 -14.52 -0.28
CA SER A 104 -1.76 -13.51 -0.73
C SER A 104 -2.17 -12.53 0.37
N ASP A 105 -2.26 -12.95 1.62
CA ASP A 105 -2.63 -12.11 2.77
C ASP A 105 -1.47 -11.24 3.30
N GLU A 106 -0.24 -11.49 2.87
CA GLU A 106 0.95 -10.74 3.26
C GLU A 106 1.37 -9.70 2.21
N ILE A 107 1.00 -9.94 0.95
CA ILE A 107 1.55 -9.22 -0.21
C ILE A 107 1.22 -7.71 -0.20
N LEU A 108 0.01 -7.33 0.20
CA LEU A 108 -0.37 -5.92 0.26
C LEU A 108 0.33 -5.18 1.40
N GLY A 109 0.61 -5.86 2.51
CA GLY A 109 1.41 -5.32 3.60
C GLY A 109 2.84 -5.02 3.17
N ALA A 110 3.47 -5.94 2.47
CA ALA A 110 4.82 -5.78 1.92
C ALA A 110 4.87 -4.67 0.85
N LEU A 111 3.86 -4.61 -0.04
CA LEU A 111 3.73 -3.56 -1.04
C LEU A 111 3.59 -2.18 -0.38
N LYS A 112 2.71 -2.06 0.61
CA LYS A 112 2.52 -0.84 1.41
C LYS A 112 3.83 -0.37 2.06
N GLN A 113 4.56 -1.29 2.65
CA GLN A 113 5.86 -1.03 3.27
C GLN A 113 6.87 -0.49 2.24
N ARG A 114 6.93 -1.10 1.06
CA ARG A 114 7.81 -0.69 -0.04
C ARG A 114 7.44 0.68 -0.60
N VAL A 115 6.15 0.99 -0.73
CA VAL A 115 5.65 2.31 -1.15
C VAL A 115 6.00 3.35 -0.09
N GLY A 116 5.89 3.01 1.20
CA GLY A 116 6.11 3.93 2.31
C GLY A 116 5.10 5.09 2.29
N GLY A 117 5.50 6.26 2.80
CA GLY A 117 4.67 7.47 2.84
C GLY A 117 4.69 8.30 1.54
N ARG A 118 5.14 7.73 0.41
CA ARG A 118 5.22 8.46 -0.87
C ARG A 118 3.84 8.72 -1.46
N PRO A 119 3.60 9.89 -2.08
CA PRO A 119 2.36 10.17 -2.77
C PRO A 119 2.15 9.21 -3.94
N VAL A 120 0.95 8.63 -4.03
CA VAL A 120 0.56 7.70 -5.08
C VAL A 120 -0.29 8.41 -6.13
N ALA A 121 -0.05 8.11 -7.40
CA ALA A 121 -0.81 8.63 -8.54
C ALA A 121 -1.92 7.67 -8.97
N ALA A 122 -1.63 6.36 -9.03
CA ALA A 122 -2.57 5.32 -9.42
C ALA A 122 -2.13 3.95 -8.88
N ILE A 123 -3.08 3.02 -8.83
CA ILE A 123 -2.86 1.62 -8.48
C ILE A 123 -3.57 0.78 -9.56
N GLU A 124 -2.84 -0.08 -10.22
CA GLU A 124 -3.33 -0.97 -11.27
C GLU A 124 -3.31 -2.41 -10.75
N VAL A 125 -4.47 -3.07 -10.75
CA VAL A 125 -4.60 -4.49 -10.46
C VAL A 125 -4.97 -5.19 -11.76
N ARG A 126 -4.20 -6.20 -12.16
CA ARG A 126 -4.40 -6.91 -13.42
C ARG A 126 -4.17 -8.41 -13.22
N GLY A 127 -4.92 -9.24 -13.94
CA GLY A 127 -4.77 -10.69 -13.92
C GLY A 127 -6.11 -11.42 -13.92
N ALA A 128 -6.16 -12.61 -13.36
CA ALA A 128 -7.32 -13.49 -13.33
C ALA A 128 -8.33 -13.07 -12.24
N VAL A 129 -9.01 -11.95 -12.44
CA VAL A 129 -9.95 -11.38 -11.45
C VAL A 129 -11.03 -12.39 -11.04
N GLY A 130 -11.51 -13.19 -12.01
CA GLY A 130 -12.54 -14.21 -11.77
C GLY A 130 -12.09 -15.39 -10.88
N ALA A 131 -10.78 -15.59 -10.71
CA ALA A 131 -10.23 -16.62 -9.81
C ALA A 131 -10.10 -16.15 -8.36
N TRP A 132 -10.31 -14.87 -8.07
CA TRP A 132 -10.04 -14.27 -6.78
C TRP A 132 -11.30 -13.88 -6.03
N HIS A 133 -11.40 -14.34 -4.76
CA HIS A 133 -12.29 -13.72 -3.79
C HIS A 133 -11.56 -12.59 -3.06
N PRO A 134 -12.19 -11.40 -2.85
CA PRO A 134 -11.52 -10.25 -2.21
C PRO A 134 -10.88 -10.57 -0.84
N SER A 135 -11.45 -11.49 -0.08
CA SER A 135 -10.94 -11.90 1.23
C SER A 135 -9.59 -12.64 1.19
N TYR A 136 -9.14 -13.12 0.02
CA TYR A 136 -7.85 -13.78 -0.08
C TYR A 136 -6.66 -12.83 0.16
N PHE A 137 -6.88 -11.53 0.06
CA PHE A 137 -5.92 -10.52 0.53
C PHE A 137 -5.91 -10.31 2.06
N GLU A 138 -6.88 -10.90 2.79
CA GLU A 138 -6.98 -10.79 4.24
C GLU A 138 -6.68 -12.13 4.93
N LYS A 139 -6.95 -13.25 4.23
CA LYS A 139 -6.69 -14.61 4.67
C LYS A 139 -6.35 -15.48 3.47
N ALA A 140 -5.12 -15.94 3.38
CA ALA A 140 -4.66 -16.80 2.29
C ALA A 140 -5.39 -18.15 2.28
N LEU A 141 -5.51 -18.77 1.11
CA LEU A 141 -6.21 -20.05 0.94
C LEU A 141 -5.64 -21.15 1.85
N GLU A 142 -4.33 -21.18 2.04
CA GLU A 142 -3.63 -22.13 2.87
C GLU A 142 -3.87 -21.93 4.38
N SER A 143 -4.44 -20.79 4.76
CA SER A 143 -4.73 -20.45 6.16
C SER A 143 -6.09 -20.94 6.63
N TYR A 144 -6.91 -21.52 5.76
CA TYR A 144 -8.19 -22.10 6.13
C TYR A 144 -7.98 -23.49 6.74
N GLY A 145 -8.52 -23.70 7.95
CA GLY A 145 -8.45 -24.97 8.68
C GLY A 145 -9.44 -26.01 8.17
N GLU A 146 -9.27 -27.24 8.65
CA GLU A 146 -10.21 -28.32 8.37
C GLU A 146 -11.64 -27.96 8.85
N GLY A 147 -12.61 -28.09 7.95
CA GLY A 147 -14.02 -27.73 8.22
C GLY A 147 -14.33 -26.23 8.16
N GLU A 148 -13.35 -25.37 7.91
CA GLU A 148 -13.57 -23.95 7.69
C GLU A 148 -14.04 -23.71 6.25
N GLN A 149 -15.10 -22.93 6.07
CA GLN A 149 -15.63 -22.66 4.75
C GLN A 149 -14.72 -21.65 4.01
N VAL A 150 -14.10 -22.10 2.93
CA VAL A 150 -13.34 -21.24 2.01
C VAL A 150 -14.31 -20.46 1.13
N PRO A 151 -14.24 -19.11 1.09
CA PRO A 151 -15.03 -18.33 0.15
C PRO A 151 -14.71 -18.72 -1.30
N VAL A 152 -15.72 -18.87 -2.13
CA VAL A 152 -15.53 -19.24 -3.54
C VAL A 152 -15.92 -18.05 -4.42
N PRO A 153 -15.04 -17.62 -5.36
CA PRO A 153 -15.39 -16.59 -6.32
C PRO A 153 -16.62 -16.99 -7.13
N GLN A 154 -17.57 -16.07 -7.33
CA GLN A 154 -18.77 -16.29 -8.13
C GLN A 154 -18.64 -15.66 -9.52
N GLY A 155 -17.44 -15.25 -9.90
CA GLY A 155 -17.08 -14.55 -11.13
C GLY A 155 -16.21 -13.32 -10.82
N PRO A 156 -15.85 -12.55 -11.84
CA PRO A 156 -14.99 -11.38 -11.66
C PRO A 156 -15.65 -10.32 -10.76
N ASP A 157 -15.08 -10.07 -9.59
CA ASP A 157 -15.50 -9.01 -8.65
C ASP A 157 -14.46 -7.88 -8.61
N SER A 158 -14.37 -7.12 -9.70
CA SER A 158 -13.42 -5.98 -9.78
C SER A 158 -13.64 -4.95 -8.69
N ASN A 159 -14.88 -4.75 -8.22
CA ASN A 159 -15.15 -3.77 -7.16
C ASN A 159 -14.69 -4.27 -5.79
N GLY A 160 -14.97 -5.52 -5.45
CA GLY A 160 -14.52 -6.14 -4.19
C GLY A 160 -12.99 -6.23 -4.12
N ILE A 161 -12.34 -6.65 -5.21
CA ILE A 161 -10.87 -6.67 -5.32
C ILE A 161 -10.29 -5.26 -5.11
N ALA A 162 -10.83 -4.25 -5.78
CA ALA A 162 -10.34 -2.89 -5.62
C ALA A 162 -10.56 -2.33 -4.20
N GLN A 163 -11.64 -2.70 -3.53
CA GLN A 163 -11.85 -2.35 -2.12
C GLN A 163 -10.84 -3.05 -1.21
N ALA A 164 -10.57 -4.34 -1.42
CA ALA A 164 -9.58 -5.09 -0.64
C ALA A 164 -8.18 -4.49 -0.80
N VAL A 165 -7.76 -4.19 -2.03
CA VAL A 165 -6.46 -3.54 -2.31
C VAL A 165 -6.39 -2.15 -1.69
N SER A 166 -7.44 -1.34 -1.81
CA SER A 166 -7.54 0.00 -1.20
C SER A 166 -7.36 -0.08 0.33
N ARG A 167 -8.06 -1.00 1.01
CA ARG A 167 -7.93 -1.20 2.46
C ARG A 167 -6.54 -1.70 2.84
N GLY A 168 -6.03 -2.71 2.17
CA GLY A 168 -4.70 -3.29 2.45
C GLY A 168 -3.57 -2.26 2.33
N LEU A 169 -3.63 -1.41 1.33
CA LEU A 169 -2.65 -0.34 1.13
C LEU A 169 -2.93 0.90 2.02
N GLY A 170 -4.16 1.08 2.50
CA GLY A 170 -4.58 2.29 3.21
C GLY A 170 -4.63 3.52 2.30
N LEU A 171 -5.03 3.34 1.04
CA LEU A 171 -5.08 4.37 0.00
C LEU A 171 -6.52 4.52 -0.54
N PRO A 172 -6.90 5.72 -1.06
CA PRO A 172 -8.24 5.95 -1.58
C PRO A 172 -8.65 4.96 -2.67
N ARG A 173 -9.88 4.40 -2.58
CA ARG A 173 -10.45 3.47 -3.57
C ARG A 173 -10.42 4.03 -5.01
N GLY A 174 -10.61 5.34 -5.17
CA GLY A 174 -10.60 6.00 -6.47
C GLY A 174 -9.24 5.98 -7.20
N LEU A 175 -8.16 5.58 -6.54
CA LEU A 175 -6.84 5.37 -7.16
C LEU A 175 -6.70 3.96 -7.75
N VAL A 176 -7.59 3.02 -7.43
CA VAL A 176 -7.47 1.61 -7.80
C VAL A 176 -8.33 1.30 -9.02
N THR A 177 -7.69 0.84 -10.08
CA THR A 177 -8.32 0.21 -11.25
C THR A 177 -8.07 -1.28 -11.22
N VAL A 178 -9.04 -2.07 -11.68
CA VAL A 178 -8.95 -3.54 -11.76
C VAL A 178 -9.33 -3.96 -13.16
N GLU A 179 -8.50 -4.74 -13.78
CA GLU A 179 -8.66 -5.24 -15.14
C GLU A 179 -8.46 -6.75 -15.18
N ASP A 180 -9.48 -7.47 -15.65
CA ASP A 180 -9.36 -8.88 -15.96
C ASP A 180 -8.65 -9.01 -17.31
N VAL A 181 -7.51 -9.69 -17.33
CA VAL A 181 -6.67 -9.78 -18.54
C VAL A 181 -6.35 -11.24 -18.86
N PRO A 182 -6.12 -11.57 -20.13
CA PRO A 182 -5.72 -12.92 -20.54
C PRO A 182 -4.41 -13.35 -19.86
N ASP A 183 -4.25 -14.67 -19.74
CA ASP A 183 -3.03 -15.30 -19.25
C ASP A 183 -1.81 -14.87 -20.07
N GLY A 184 -0.68 -14.71 -19.39
CA GLY A 184 0.58 -14.39 -20.03
C GLY A 184 1.46 -13.42 -19.23
N ASP A 185 2.53 -12.98 -19.86
CA ASP A 185 3.42 -11.99 -19.30
C ASP A 185 2.79 -10.59 -19.34
N GLN A 186 2.95 -9.83 -18.25
CA GLN A 186 2.51 -8.44 -18.21
C GLN A 186 3.73 -7.53 -18.06
N ILE A 187 3.79 -6.47 -18.88
CA ILE A 187 4.88 -5.50 -18.88
C ILE A 187 4.28 -4.13 -18.60
N ILE A 188 4.74 -3.51 -17.50
CA ILE A 188 4.28 -2.19 -17.04
C ILE A 188 5.44 -1.18 -17.18
N ARG A 189 5.11 -0.03 -17.77
CA ARG A 189 6.04 1.09 -17.95
C ARG A 189 5.48 2.38 -17.36
#